data_1fd6339ed3cfe21dee4ef3a5a1e21b6d
#
_entry.id   1fd6339ed3cfe21dee4ef3a5a1e21b6d
#
_cell.length_a   1.000
_cell.length_b   1.000
_cell.length_c   1.000
_cell.angle_alpha   90.00
_cell.angle_beta   90.00
_cell.angle_gamma   90.00
#
_symmetry.space_group_name_H-M   'P 1'
#
loop_
_entity.id
_entity.type
_entity.pdbx_description
1 polymer ?
#
loop_
_entity_poly.entity_id
_entity_poly.type
_entity_poly.pdbx_seq_one_letter_code
_entity_poly.pdbx_strand_id
1 'polypeptide(L)'
;MVKRALRMTCSAQMHTEIADSVERTADRKKKLYAERYTLSAGSGFTLTELMVVIVVIALSAFMVQIHLFGMLRKSTFKARVQEFVSTMQMAASAAGESDRRYEVIIDIPEQGYMLREITNPDLTQVFEEEIIVEDFFSENCRVAYVMFDDGESTSEDRAKFRAGHSGWQYGGKIVLLDENEQPYSIVVNRLNRMVTLEPGDVGLLGPKSKDEVLF
;
A
#
# COMPACT_ATOMS: atom_id res chain seq x y z
N MET A 1 41.15 7.60 92.15
CA MET A 1 40.01 8.42 91.70
C MET A 1 40.25 9.12 90.34
N VAL A 2 41.44 9.19 89.78
CA VAL A 2 41.76 9.93 88.56
C VAL A 2 41.30 9.20 87.24
N LYS A 3 41.22 7.87 87.16
CA LYS A 3 40.81 7.09 85.95
C LYS A 3 39.34 7.19 85.57
N ARG A 4 38.44 7.56 86.53
CA ARG A 4 37.00 7.73 86.23
C ARG A 4 36.63 9.06 85.59
N ALA A 5 37.34 10.09 85.88
CA ALA A 5 37.15 11.45 85.35
C ALA A 5 37.50 11.52 83.83
N LEU A 6 38.65 10.81 83.44
CA LEU A 6 39.07 10.81 82.00
C LEU A 6 38.13 10.04 81.07
N ARG A 7 37.40 9.03 81.59
CA ARG A 7 36.43 8.31 80.73
C ARG A 7 35.14 9.09 80.48
N MET A 8 34.72 9.95 81.41
CA MET A 8 33.48 10.78 81.21
C MET A 8 33.75 11.91 80.26
N THR A 9 34.92 12.53 80.26
CA THR A 9 35.26 13.61 79.31
C THR A 9 35.41 13.12 77.86
N CYS A 10 35.98 11.95 77.66
CA CYS A 10 36.15 11.36 76.33
C CYS A 10 34.79 10.93 75.72
N SER A 11 33.79 10.45 76.54
CA SER A 11 32.50 10.07 76.08
C SER A 11 31.65 11.30 75.70
N ALA A 12 31.71 12.39 76.44
CA ALA A 12 31.04 13.60 76.15
C ALA A 12 31.56 14.30 74.86
N GLN A 13 32.88 14.28 74.63
CA GLN A 13 33.45 14.81 73.39
C GLN A 13 33.07 13.96 72.18
N MET A 14 33.01 12.69 72.26
CA MET A 14 32.59 11.80 71.18
C MET A 14 31.11 11.97 70.77
N HIS A 15 30.25 12.24 71.73
CA HIS A 15 28.84 12.55 71.48
C HIS A 15 28.65 13.93 70.80
N THR A 16 29.43 14.93 71.14
CA THR A 16 29.39 16.23 70.49
C THR A 16 29.92 16.20 69.05
N GLU A 17 30.97 15.46 68.78
CA GLU A 17 31.48 15.28 67.40
C GLU A 17 30.50 14.54 66.49
N ILE A 18 29.84 13.51 67.02
CA ILE A 18 28.80 12.78 66.25
C ILE A 18 27.60 13.66 65.97
N ALA A 19 27.13 14.46 66.92
CA ALA A 19 26.04 15.38 66.74
C ALA A 19 26.34 16.45 65.68
N ASP A 20 27.54 17.04 65.72
CA ASP A 20 28.01 18.05 64.73
C ASP A 20 28.20 17.44 63.32
N SER A 21 28.62 16.19 63.22
CA SER A 21 28.73 15.47 61.91
C SER A 21 27.36 15.15 61.31
N VAL A 22 26.36 14.80 62.11
CA VAL A 22 25.00 14.53 61.68
C VAL A 22 24.33 15.82 61.22
N GLU A 23 24.53 16.93 61.94
CA GLU A 23 23.97 18.23 61.60
C GLU A 23 24.55 18.79 60.26
N ARG A 24 25.87 18.64 60.06
CA ARG A 24 26.53 18.99 58.79
C ARG A 24 26.05 18.11 57.62
N THR A 25 25.78 16.85 57.83
CA THR A 25 25.22 15.98 56.77
C THR A 25 23.77 16.27 56.46
N ALA A 26 22.99 16.65 57.43
CA ALA A 26 21.60 17.11 57.24
C ALA A 26 21.51 18.46 56.46
N ASP A 27 22.42 19.39 56.79
CA ASP A 27 22.48 20.68 56.11
C ASP A 27 22.99 20.55 54.67
N ARG A 28 23.96 19.65 54.41
CA ARG A 28 24.39 19.31 53.05
C ARG A 28 23.27 18.69 52.20
N LYS A 29 22.46 17.83 52.80
CA LYS A 29 21.33 17.26 52.13
C LYS A 29 20.25 18.32 51.80
N LYS A 30 19.95 19.18 52.74
CA LYS A 30 19.02 20.30 52.51
C LYS A 30 19.50 21.21 51.40
N LYS A 31 20.79 21.54 51.34
CA LYS A 31 21.37 22.39 50.29
C LYS A 31 21.32 21.72 48.93
N LEU A 32 21.59 20.40 48.82
CA LEU A 32 21.47 19.59 47.60
C LEU A 32 20.03 19.49 47.11
N TYR A 33 19.07 19.36 48.03
CA TYR A 33 17.66 19.37 47.67
C TYR A 33 17.20 20.76 47.19
N ALA A 34 17.62 21.85 47.83
CA ALA A 34 17.32 23.20 47.41
C ALA A 34 17.88 23.54 46.02
N GLU A 35 19.12 23.14 45.73
CA GLU A 35 19.72 23.32 44.39
C GLU A 35 19.01 22.53 43.30
N ARG A 36 18.47 21.31 43.61
CA ARG A 36 17.70 20.55 42.62
C ARG A 36 16.36 21.19 42.27
N TYR A 37 15.73 21.90 43.17
CA TYR A 37 14.44 22.55 42.90
C TYR A 37 14.55 23.92 42.24
N THR A 38 15.74 24.55 42.28
CA THR A 38 15.93 25.87 41.65
C THR A 38 16.28 25.79 40.16
N LEU A 39 16.63 24.59 39.65
CA LEU A 39 16.94 24.36 38.23
C LEU A 39 15.72 24.17 37.33
N SER A 40 14.49 24.25 37.84
CA SER A 40 13.29 23.98 37.05
C SER A 40 12.28 25.15 37.02
N ALA A 41 12.73 26.36 37.22
CA ALA A 41 11.94 27.53 36.81
C ALA A 41 12.24 27.79 35.33
N GLY A 42 11.82 26.83 34.48
CA GLY A 42 11.80 27.01 33.05
C GLY A 42 10.96 28.23 32.71
N SER A 43 11.52 29.14 31.97
CA SER A 43 10.80 30.26 31.36
C SER A 43 9.53 29.74 30.72
N GLY A 44 8.37 30.14 31.21
CA GLY A 44 7.08 29.76 30.62
C GLY A 44 7.10 30.11 29.13
N PHE A 45 6.55 29.24 28.31
CA PHE A 45 6.39 29.50 26.87
C PHE A 45 5.66 30.80 26.65
N THR A 46 6.21 31.65 25.83
CA THR A 46 5.53 32.89 25.43
C THR A 46 4.36 32.52 24.51
N LEU A 47 3.27 33.29 24.55
CA LEU A 47 2.10 33.07 23.69
C LEU A 47 2.50 33.09 22.21
N THR A 48 3.48 33.91 21.83
CA THR A 48 4.03 33.95 20.47
C THR A 48 4.77 32.66 20.08
N GLU A 49 5.52 32.08 20.99
CA GLU A 49 6.25 30.82 20.77
C GLU A 49 5.27 29.64 20.56
N LEU A 50 4.19 29.61 21.35
CA LEU A 50 3.11 28.63 21.16
C LEU A 50 2.44 28.78 19.79
N MET A 51 2.15 30.02 19.35
CA MET A 51 1.59 30.28 18.02
C MET A 51 2.51 29.81 16.90
N VAL A 52 3.81 30.09 17.01
CA VAL A 52 4.79 29.62 16.00
C VAL A 52 4.83 28.09 15.93
N VAL A 53 4.83 27.41 17.07
CA VAL A 53 4.82 25.94 17.12
C VAL A 53 3.56 25.37 16.46
N ILE A 54 2.38 25.93 16.74
CA ILE A 54 1.13 25.50 16.12
C ILE A 54 1.18 25.68 14.60
N VAL A 55 1.67 26.82 14.12
CA VAL A 55 1.81 27.08 12.67
C VAL A 55 2.76 26.07 12.02
N VAL A 56 3.91 25.78 12.63
CA VAL A 56 4.87 24.79 12.12
C VAL A 56 4.26 23.39 12.08
N ILE A 57 3.53 23.00 13.12
CA ILE A 57 2.84 21.69 13.14
C ILE A 57 1.76 21.65 12.06
N ALA A 58 0.96 22.70 11.90
CA ALA A 58 -0.08 22.77 10.89
C ALA A 58 0.49 22.66 9.45
N LEU A 59 1.59 23.37 9.16
CA LEU A 59 2.28 23.29 7.87
C LEU A 59 2.87 21.90 7.63
N SER A 60 3.47 21.30 8.65
CA SER A 60 4.01 19.95 8.57
C SER A 60 2.91 18.90 8.30
N ALA A 61 1.79 19.00 9.00
CA ALA A 61 0.63 18.14 8.80
C ALA A 61 0.06 18.28 7.38
N PHE A 62 0.00 19.50 6.85
CA PHE A 62 -0.46 19.75 5.48
C PHE A 62 0.45 19.11 4.43
N MET A 63 1.77 19.18 4.57
CA MET A 63 2.72 18.53 3.66
C MET A 63 2.58 16.99 3.70
N VAL A 64 2.40 16.42 4.88
CA VAL A 64 2.23 14.97 5.04
C VAL A 64 0.95 14.48 4.35
N GLN A 65 -0.14 15.24 4.43
CA GLN A 65 -1.40 14.88 3.77
C GLN A 65 -1.26 14.75 2.26
N ILE A 66 -0.59 15.69 1.59
CA ILE A 66 -0.38 15.66 0.13
C ILE A 66 0.36 14.38 -0.30
N HIS A 67 1.40 13.98 0.43
CA HIS A 67 2.16 12.77 0.11
C HIS A 67 1.37 11.47 0.38
N LEU A 68 0.60 11.43 1.47
CA LEU A 68 -0.21 10.25 1.82
C LEU A 68 -1.33 10.00 0.80
N PHE A 69 -2.03 11.03 0.34
CA PHE A 69 -3.09 10.88 -0.64
C PHE A 69 -2.57 10.31 -1.97
N GLY A 70 -1.43 10.77 -2.45
CA GLY A 70 -0.82 10.24 -3.67
C GLY A 70 -0.40 8.75 -3.55
N MET A 71 0.05 8.33 -2.37
CA MET A 71 0.43 6.93 -2.12
C MET A 71 -0.80 6.02 -2.01
N LEU A 72 -1.86 6.46 -1.36
CA LEU A 72 -3.12 5.72 -1.24
C LEU A 72 -3.80 5.51 -2.60
N ARG A 73 -3.81 6.52 -3.47
CA ARG A 73 -4.39 6.43 -4.82
C ARG A 73 -3.68 5.39 -5.69
N LYS A 74 -2.35 5.38 -5.71
CA LYS A 74 -1.58 4.34 -6.42
C LYS A 74 -1.82 2.94 -5.86
N SER A 75 -2.05 2.82 -4.56
CA SER A 75 -2.35 1.55 -3.92
C SER A 75 -3.72 1.02 -4.35
N THR A 76 -4.74 1.88 -4.43
CA THR A 76 -6.09 1.51 -4.88
C THR A 76 -6.11 1.12 -6.36
N PHE A 77 -5.44 1.87 -7.23
CA PHE A 77 -5.31 1.50 -8.65
C PHE A 77 -4.69 0.10 -8.81
N LYS A 78 -3.51 -0.13 -8.18
CA LYS A 78 -2.83 -1.42 -8.26
C LYS A 78 -3.69 -2.57 -7.72
N ALA A 79 -4.42 -2.35 -6.63
CA ALA A 79 -5.30 -3.36 -6.06
C ALA A 79 -6.41 -3.75 -7.03
N ARG A 80 -7.07 -2.80 -7.68
CA ARG A 80 -8.12 -3.05 -8.66
C ARG A 80 -7.60 -3.75 -9.91
N VAL A 81 -6.47 -3.29 -10.44
CA VAL A 81 -5.83 -3.95 -11.58
C VAL A 81 -5.41 -5.38 -11.23
N GLN A 82 -4.88 -5.62 -10.03
CA GLN A 82 -4.49 -6.94 -9.57
C GLN A 82 -5.69 -7.87 -9.40
N GLU A 83 -6.83 -7.36 -8.94
CA GLU A 83 -8.09 -8.08 -8.84
C GLU A 83 -8.57 -8.54 -10.21
N PHE A 84 -8.58 -7.65 -11.19
CA PHE A 84 -8.92 -7.99 -12.58
C PHE A 84 -7.94 -9.01 -13.19
N VAL A 85 -6.62 -8.82 -13.02
CA VAL A 85 -5.60 -9.79 -13.46
C VAL A 85 -5.82 -11.16 -12.81
N SER A 86 -6.17 -11.18 -11.51
CA SER A 86 -6.50 -12.40 -10.79
C SER A 86 -7.73 -13.10 -11.38
N THR A 87 -8.77 -12.35 -11.75
CA THR A 87 -9.97 -12.88 -12.42
C THR A 87 -9.62 -13.51 -13.78
N MET A 88 -8.79 -12.84 -14.57
CA MET A 88 -8.28 -13.38 -15.83
C MET A 88 -7.48 -14.69 -15.61
N GLN A 89 -6.58 -14.71 -14.63
CA GLN A 89 -5.80 -15.90 -14.30
C GLN A 89 -6.67 -17.03 -13.78
N MET A 90 -7.71 -16.74 -12.99
CA MET A 90 -8.70 -17.72 -12.54
C MET A 90 -9.43 -18.35 -13.72
N ALA A 91 -9.87 -17.55 -14.70
CA ALA A 91 -10.48 -18.05 -15.92
C ALA A 91 -9.56 -19.02 -16.68
N ALA A 92 -8.29 -18.64 -16.86
CA ALA A 92 -7.29 -19.45 -17.56
C ALA A 92 -6.96 -20.76 -16.82
N SER A 93 -6.86 -20.70 -15.48
CA SER A 93 -6.59 -21.88 -14.65
C SER A 93 -7.77 -22.83 -14.62
N ALA A 94 -8.99 -22.31 -14.37
CA ALA A 94 -10.20 -23.12 -14.36
C ALA A 94 -10.45 -23.81 -15.71
N ALA A 95 -10.22 -23.11 -16.82
CA ALA A 95 -10.30 -23.70 -18.16
C ALA A 95 -9.23 -24.78 -18.40
N GLY A 96 -8.05 -24.62 -17.82
CA GLY A 96 -6.95 -25.56 -17.94
C GLY A 96 -7.15 -26.86 -17.14
N GLU A 97 -7.80 -26.76 -15.99
CA GLU A 97 -8.07 -27.88 -15.08
C GLU A 97 -9.35 -28.63 -15.41
N SER A 98 -10.27 -28.01 -16.13
CA SER A 98 -11.54 -28.57 -16.53
C SER A 98 -11.69 -28.59 -18.04
N ASP A 99 -12.62 -29.38 -18.55
CA ASP A 99 -12.99 -29.38 -19.98
C ASP A 99 -14.04 -28.29 -20.30
N ARG A 100 -14.11 -27.27 -19.45
CA ARG A 100 -15.06 -26.16 -19.55
C ARG A 100 -14.41 -24.96 -20.21
N ARG A 101 -15.22 -24.09 -20.76
CA ARG A 101 -14.78 -22.84 -21.37
C ARG A 101 -15.24 -21.67 -20.53
N TYR A 102 -14.37 -20.71 -20.37
CA TYR A 102 -14.64 -19.47 -19.63
C TYR A 102 -14.46 -18.28 -20.54
N GLU A 103 -15.24 -17.25 -20.32
CA GLU A 103 -15.17 -15.99 -21.06
C GLU A 103 -15.08 -14.83 -20.07
N VAL A 104 -14.10 -13.98 -20.28
CA VAL A 104 -14.00 -12.69 -19.60
C VAL A 104 -14.49 -11.63 -20.57
N ILE A 105 -15.56 -10.94 -20.22
CA ILE A 105 -16.18 -9.86 -20.99
C ILE A 105 -15.79 -8.55 -20.31
N ILE A 106 -15.20 -7.66 -21.07
CA ILE A 106 -14.84 -6.30 -20.62
C ILE A 106 -15.81 -5.34 -21.31
N ASP A 107 -16.64 -4.68 -20.53
CA ASP A 107 -17.56 -3.66 -20.99
C ASP A 107 -16.89 -2.29 -20.89
N ILE A 108 -16.38 -1.78 -22.02
CA ILE A 108 -15.64 -0.53 -22.03
C ILE A 108 -16.55 0.67 -21.74
N PRO A 109 -17.76 0.79 -22.33
CA PRO A 109 -18.70 1.84 -21.99
C PRO A 109 -19.09 1.89 -20.51
N GLU A 110 -19.44 0.74 -19.94
CA GLU A 110 -19.87 0.64 -18.54
C GLU A 110 -18.68 0.58 -17.54
N GLN A 111 -17.45 0.51 -18.05
CA GLN A 111 -16.24 0.35 -17.25
C GLN A 111 -16.35 -0.83 -16.26
N GLY A 112 -16.92 -1.95 -16.74
CA GLY A 112 -17.13 -3.16 -15.99
C GLY A 112 -16.45 -4.36 -16.62
N TYR A 113 -16.37 -5.43 -15.87
CA TYR A 113 -15.95 -6.73 -16.38
C TYR A 113 -16.71 -7.86 -15.70
N MET A 114 -16.89 -8.95 -16.44
CA MET A 114 -17.53 -10.16 -15.92
C MET A 114 -16.78 -11.40 -16.38
N LEU A 115 -16.70 -12.38 -15.50
CA LEU A 115 -16.25 -13.74 -15.80
C LEU A 115 -17.44 -14.65 -15.80
N ARG A 116 -17.64 -15.38 -16.92
CA ARG A 116 -18.67 -16.41 -17.01
C ARG A 116 -18.12 -17.76 -17.46
N GLU A 117 -18.81 -18.82 -17.09
CA GLU A 117 -18.65 -20.15 -17.67
C GLU A 117 -19.53 -20.25 -18.92
N ILE A 118 -19.00 -20.73 -20.03
CA ILE A 118 -19.78 -20.94 -21.26
C ILE A 118 -20.44 -22.31 -21.19
N THR A 119 -21.71 -22.35 -20.87
CA THR A 119 -22.50 -23.58 -20.81
C THR A 119 -23.29 -23.81 -22.07
N ASN A 120 -23.67 -22.74 -22.76
CA ASN A 120 -24.48 -22.78 -23.97
C ASN A 120 -23.64 -22.52 -25.23
N PRO A 121 -23.86 -23.24 -26.35
CA PRO A 121 -23.24 -22.96 -27.64
C PRO A 121 -23.63 -21.59 -28.22
N ASP A 122 -24.76 -21.00 -27.80
CA ASP A 122 -25.15 -19.64 -28.19
C ASP A 122 -24.36 -18.62 -27.36
N LEU A 123 -23.34 -18.04 -27.98
CA LEU A 123 -22.42 -17.07 -27.37
C LEU A 123 -22.97 -15.64 -27.36
N THR A 124 -24.14 -15.42 -27.93
CA THR A 124 -24.74 -14.07 -28.03
C THR A 124 -25.46 -13.67 -26.74
N GLN A 125 -25.99 -14.64 -26.01
CA GLN A 125 -26.71 -14.43 -24.76
C GLN A 125 -25.83 -14.77 -23.55
N VAL A 126 -25.97 -13.97 -22.50
CA VAL A 126 -25.34 -14.20 -21.19
C VAL A 126 -26.45 -14.50 -20.21
N PHE A 127 -26.41 -15.67 -19.59
CA PHE A 127 -27.36 -16.06 -18.56
C PHE A 127 -26.78 -15.73 -17.18
N GLU A 128 -27.59 -15.27 -16.26
CA GLU A 128 -27.16 -14.92 -14.88
C GLU A 128 -26.51 -16.11 -14.16
N GLU A 129 -26.97 -17.33 -14.44
CA GLU A 129 -26.42 -18.58 -13.86
C GLU A 129 -24.99 -18.91 -14.32
N GLU A 130 -24.54 -18.31 -15.41
CA GLU A 130 -23.20 -18.48 -15.97
C GLU A 130 -22.17 -17.51 -15.36
N ILE A 131 -22.65 -16.42 -14.73
CA ILE A 131 -21.79 -15.37 -14.18
C ILE A 131 -21.14 -15.86 -12.88
N ILE A 132 -19.82 -15.85 -12.84
CA ILE A 132 -19.01 -16.24 -11.67
C ILE A 132 -18.54 -15.00 -10.92
N VAL A 133 -18.09 -14.01 -11.65
CA VAL A 133 -17.60 -12.71 -11.11
C VAL A 133 -18.16 -11.60 -11.98
N GLU A 134 -18.66 -10.57 -11.35
CA GLU A 134 -19.03 -9.30 -11.99
C GLU A 134 -18.55 -8.17 -11.10
N ASP A 135 -17.77 -7.26 -11.67
CA ASP A 135 -17.24 -6.12 -10.94
C ASP A 135 -16.98 -4.94 -11.91
N PHE A 136 -16.72 -3.76 -11.34
CA PHE A 136 -16.50 -2.54 -12.08
C PHE A 136 -15.10 -1.97 -11.79
N PHE A 137 -14.53 -1.36 -12.82
CA PHE A 137 -13.32 -0.56 -12.62
C PHE A 137 -13.67 0.69 -11.80
N SER A 138 -12.78 1.08 -10.90
CA SER A 138 -13.00 2.27 -10.08
C SER A 138 -12.75 3.55 -10.89
N GLU A 139 -13.22 4.70 -10.38
CA GLU A 139 -12.95 6.01 -10.99
C GLU A 139 -11.46 6.28 -11.24
N ASN A 140 -10.58 5.67 -10.44
CA ASN A 140 -9.13 5.79 -10.54
C ASN A 140 -8.50 4.77 -11.52
N CYS A 141 -9.31 3.93 -12.18
CA CYS A 141 -8.85 2.89 -13.09
C CYS A 141 -9.84 2.77 -14.24
N ARG A 142 -9.48 3.24 -15.40
CA ARG A 142 -10.35 3.26 -16.58
C ARG A 142 -9.75 2.43 -17.71
N VAL A 143 -10.55 1.57 -18.33
CA VAL A 143 -10.17 0.89 -19.58
C VAL A 143 -10.22 1.90 -20.70
N ALA A 144 -9.10 2.08 -21.40
CA ALA A 144 -9.03 2.97 -22.57
C ALA A 144 -9.41 2.23 -23.86
N TYR A 145 -8.79 1.10 -24.09
CA TYR A 145 -9.06 0.25 -25.24
C TYR A 145 -8.49 -1.17 -25.03
N VAL A 146 -8.95 -2.07 -25.86
CA VAL A 146 -8.46 -3.44 -25.95
C VAL A 146 -7.96 -3.68 -27.37
N MET A 147 -6.81 -4.30 -27.50
CA MET A 147 -6.22 -4.69 -28.79
C MET A 147 -5.90 -6.19 -28.76
N PHE A 148 -6.36 -6.90 -29.76
CA PHE A 148 -6.12 -8.34 -29.92
C PHE A 148 -4.86 -8.62 -30.76
N ASP A 149 -4.38 -9.87 -30.70
CA ASP A 149 -3.18 -10.30 -31.42
C ASP A 149 -3.36 -10.44 -32.95
N ASP A 150 -4.62 -10.42 -33.41
CA ASP A 150 -5.00 -10.36 -34.85
C ASP A 150 -4.99 -8.93 -35.40
N GLY A 151 -4.78 -7.92 -34.56
CA GLY A 151 -4.75 -6.49 -34.90
C GLY A 151 -6.10 -5.78 -34.76
N GLU A 152 -7.17 -6.51 -34.40
CA GLU A 152 -8.44 -5.85 -34.06
C GLU A 152 -8.31 -5.09 -32.74
N SER A 153 -8.94 -3.92 -32.67
CA SER A 153 -8.99 -3.10 -31.47
C SER A 153 -10.38 -2.53 -31.25
N THR A 154 -10.77 -2.43 -30.00
CA THR A 154 -12.03 -1.82 -29.60
C THR A 154 -11.83 -0.84 -28.44
N SER A 155 -12.50 0.30 -28.51
CA SER A 155 -12.53 1.32 -27.47
C SER A 155 -13.94 1.71 -27.04
N GLU A 156 -14.96 1.25 -27.76
CA GLU A 156 -16.36 1.65 -27.56
C GLU A 156 -17.29 0.46 -27.29
N ASP A 157 -16.83 -0.75 -27.64
CA ASP A 157 -17.63 -1.96 -27.53
C ASP A 157 -17.12 -2.90 -26.41
N ARG A 158 -17.79 -4.05 -26.27
CA ARG A 158 -17.40 -5.11 -25.38
C ARG A 158 -16.28 -5.95 -25.96
N ALA A 159 -15.18 -6.06 -25.25
CA ALA A 159 -14.09 -6.97 -25.58
C ALA A 159 -14.30 -8.33 -24.87
N LYS A 160 -14.00 -9.46 -25.57
CA LYS A 160 -14.22 -10.82 -25.06
C LYS A 160 -12.95 -11.65 -25.16
N PHE A 161 -12.43 -12.11 -24.03
CA PHE A 161 -11.34 -13.06 -23.96
C PHE A 161 -11.86 -14.42 -23.53
N ARG A 162 -11.66 -15.44 -24.35
CA ARG A 162 -12.12 -16.82 -24.09
C ARG A 162 -10.95 -17.71 -23.71
N ALA A 163 -11.08 -18.38 -22.58
CA ALA A 163 -10.14 -19.38 -22.11
C ALA A 163 -10.70 -20.79 -22.32
N GLY A 164 -9.88 -21.66 -22.84
CA GLY A 164 -10.16 -23.09 -23.01
C GLY A 164 -9.01 -23.94 -22.49
N HIS A 165 -9.14 -25.26 -22.62
CA HIS A 165 -8.12 -26.19 -22.15
C HIS A 165 -6.72 -25.92 -22.72
N SER A 166 -6.60 -25.43 -23.95
CA SER A 166 -5.32 -25.14 -24.61
C SER A 166 -4.77 -23.73 -24.29
N GLY A 167 -5.48 -22.89 -23.58
CA GLY A 167 -5.13 -21.50 -23.28
C GLY A 167 -6.18 -20.52 -23.78
N TRP A 168 -5.75 -19.27 -23.96
CA TRP A 168 -6.60 -18.21 -24.50
C TRP A 168 -6.85 -18.41 -25.99
N GLN A 169 -8.07 -18.18 -26.43
CA GLN A 169 -8.43 -18.23 -27.85
C GLN A 169 -7.72 -17.12 -28.64
N TYR A 170 -7.66 -15.93 -28.05
CA TYR A 170 -6.96 -14.76 -28.56
C TYR A 170 -6.01 -14.25 -27.49
N GLY A 171 -4.82 -13.83 -27.88
CA GLY A 171 -3.97 -12.97 -27.09
C GLY A 171 -4.32 -11.51 -27.29
N GLY A 172 -3.67 -10.64 -26.57
CA GLY A 172 -3.90 -9.22 -26.74
C GLY A 172 -3.40 -8.39 -25.58
N LYS A 173 -3.76 -7.10 -25.60
CA LYS A 173 -3.52 -6.19 -24.50
C LYS A 173 -4.78 -5.41 -24.15
N ILE A 174 -4.92 -5.14 -22.86
CA ILE A 174 -5.95 -4.28 -22.30
C ILE A 174 -5.21 -3.08 -21.73
N VAL A 175 -5.49 -1.89 -22.25
CA VAL A 175 -4.85 -0.66 -21.77
C VAL A 175 -5.76 0.03 -20.78
N LEU A 176 -5.22 0.21 -19.58
CA LEU A 176 -5.86 0.91 -18.48
C LEU A 176 -5.17 2.25 -18.25
N LEU A 177 -5.94 3.25 -17.86
CA LEU A 177 -5.44 4.56 -17.45
C LEU A 177 -5.62 4.72 -15.95
N ASP A 178 -4.61 5.23 -15.29
CA ASP A 178 -4.72 5.67 -13.90
C ASP A 178 -5.36 7.06 -13.83
N GLU A 179 -5.56 7.59 -12.63
CA GLU A 179 -6.12 8.92 -12.37
C GLU A 179 -5.31 10.06 -13.04
N ASN A 180 -4.02 9.84 -13.32
CA ASN A 180 -3.15 10.80 -13.98
C ASN A 180 -3.03 10.54 -15.50
N GLU A 181 -3.94 9.73 -16.06
CA GLU A 181 -3.93 9.32 -17.46
C GLU A 181 -2.64 8.56 -17.87
N GLN A 182 -1.92 7.99 -16.89
CA GLN A 182 -0.78 7.15 -17.21
C GLN A 182 -1.24 5.77 -17.66
N PRO A 183 -0.79 5.30 -18.82
CA PRO A 183 -1.19 4.00 -19.34
C PRO A 183 -0.51 2.85 -18.61
N TYR A 184 -1.25 1.77 -18.46
CA TYR A 184 -0.77 0.46 -18.01
C TYR A 184 -1.38 -0.61 -18.92
N SER A 185 -0.57 -1.56 -19.34
CA SER A 185 -1.01 -2.62 -20.25
C SER A 185 -1.11 -3.94 -19.51
N ILE A 186 -2.27 -4.58 -19.58
CA ILE A 186 -2.42 -5.99 -19.19
C ILE A 186 -2.25 -6.81 -20.47
N VAL A 187 -1.16 -7.57 -20.53
CA VAL A 187 -0.84 -8.41 -21.68
C VAL A 187 -1.32 -9.82 -21.43
N VAL A 188 -2.21 -10.29 -22.31
CA VAL A 188 -2.74 -11.64 -22.32
C VAL A 188 -1.97 -12.47 -23.34
N ASN A 189 -1.20 -13.42 -22.86
CA ASN A 189 -0.44 -14.28 -23.75
C ASN A 189 -1.25 -15.53 -24.12
N ARG A 190 -1.48 -15.72 -25.41
CA ARG A 190 -2.26 -16.83 -25.94
C ARG A 190 -1.66 -18.21 -25.62
N LEU A 191 -0.33 -18.32 -25.64
CA LEU A 191 0.35 -19.63 -25.61
C LEU A 191 0.59 -20.14 -24.18
N ASN A 192 0.91 -19.27 -23.24
CA ASN A 192 1.34 -19.67 -21.90
C ASN A 192 0.30 -19.39 -20.81
N ARG A 193 -0.91 -18.97 -21.17
CA ARG A 193 -2.00 -18.60 -20.23
C ARG A 193 -1.64 -17.49 -19.24
N MET A 194 -0.45 -16.90 -19.37
CA MET A 194 -0.03 -15.85 -18.46
C MET A 194 -0.70 -14.53 -18.81
N VAL A 195 -1.08 -13.81 -17.75
CA VAL A 195 -1.57 -12.46 -17.82
C VAL A 195 -0.61 -11.61 -17.02
N THR A 196 0.05 -10.65 -17.66
CA THR A 196 1.05 -9.79 -17.02
C THR A 196 0.63 -8.35 -17.06
N LEU A 197 0.96 -7.61 -15.99
CA LEU A 197 0.76 -6.17 -15.91
C LEU A 197 2.10 -5.47 -16.19
N GLU A 198 2.11 -4.61 -17.18
CA GLU A 198 3.28 -3.83 -17.57
C GLU A 198 2.97 -2.33 -17.54
N PRO A 199 3.92 -1.50 -17.09
CA PRO A 199 3.75 -0.05 -17.12
C PRO A 199 3.88 0.48 -18.56
N GLY A 200 3.03 1.43 -18.90
CA GLY A 200 3.02 2.03 -20.23
C GLY A 200 2.10 1.30 -21.22
N ASP A 201 1.99 1.86 -22.41
CA ASP A 201 1.32 1.24 -23.54
C ASP A 201 2.32 0.37 -24.32
N VAL A 202 2.31 -0.93 -24.03
CA VAL A 202 3.27 -1.89 -24.57
C VAL A 202 2.82 -2.38 -25.96
N GLY A 203 3.74 -2.42 -26.90
CA GLY A 203 3.52 -3.02 -28.21
C GLY A 203 3.32 -4.54 -28.11
N LEU A 204 2.29 -5.08 -28.74
CA LEU A 204 2.15 -6.53 -28.88
C LEU A 204 3.26 -7.07 -29.80
N LEU A 205 3.84 -8.22 -29.39
CA LEU A 205 4.76 -8.94 -30.25
C LEU A 205 3.96 -9.55 -31.42
N GLY A 206 4.07 -8.93 -32.58
CA GLY A 206 3.51 -9.51 -33.79
C GLY A 206 4.25 -10.77 -34.23
N PRO A 207 3.59 -11.67 -34.97
CA PRO A 207 4.25 -12.80 -35.58
C PRO A 207 5.33 -12.28 -36.54
N LYS A 208 6.56 -12.78 -36.38
CA LYS A 208 7.66 -12.46 -37.30
C LYS A 208 7.32 -12.91 -38.70
N SER A 209 7.51 -12.03 -39.67
CA SER A 209 7.43 -12.36 -41.08
C SER A 209 8.43 -13.45 -41.46
N LYS A 210 8.12 -14.23 -42.48
CA LYS A 210 8.99 -15.30 -42.98
C LYS A 210 10.40 -14.78 -43.38
N ASP A 211 10.48 -13.51 -43.73
CA ASP A 211 11.71 -12.85 -44.13
C ASP A 211 12.55 -12.32 -42.92
N GLU A 212 11.96 -12.29 -41.73
CA GLU A 212 12.65 -11.89 -40.50
C GLU A 212 13.23 -13.08 -39.71
N VAL A 213 12.90 -14.32 -40.13
CA VAL A 213 13.43 -15.53 -39.51
C VAL A 213 14.65 -15.97 -40.32
N LEU A 214 15.83 -15.59 -39.83
CA LEU A 214 17.10 -16.07 -40.37
C LEU A 214 17.28 -17.54 -39.99
N PHE A 215 17.25 -18.42 -41.01
CA PHE A 215 17.65 -19.82 -40.89
C PHE A 215 19.10 -19.97 -41.32
#